data_e59e8ea5e13ac676e662a5cf07e1e3f8
#
_entry.id   e59e8ea5e13ac676e662a5cf07e1e3f8
#
_cell.length_a   1.000
_cell.length_b   1.000
_cell.length_c   1.000
_cell.angle_alpha   90.00
_cell.angle_beta   90.00
_cell.angle_gamma   90.00
#
_symmetry.space_group_name_H-M   'P 1'
#
loop_
_entity.id
_entity.type
_entity.pdbx_description
1 polymer ?
#
loop_
_entity_poly.entity_id
_entity_poly.type
_entity_poly.pdbx_seq_one_letter_code
_entity_poly.pdbx_strand_id
1 'polypeptide(L)'
;FLGASAATGAALVGATALGGAVMSRESWAAAAKEAKLKVHVAPGELDDYIGFWSGGHQGEVRVLGLPSMRELMRIPVFNVDSATGWGLTNESRAIMGDSAKFLNGDCHHPHISMVDGKYDGKYVFINDKANTRVARIRLDIMKCDKMLTIPNCQSIHGLRLQKVPY
;
A
#
# COMPACT_ATOMS: atom_id res chain seq x y z
N PHE A 1 -31.61 20.12 31.59
CA PHE A 1 -32.69 20.64 30.74
C PHE A 1 -32.49 20.15 29.33
N LEU A 2 -33.40 19.33 28.85
CA LEU A 2 -33.50 18.75 27.54
C LEU A 2 -33.99 19.76 26.50
N GLY A 3 -33.33 19.83 25.36
CA GLY A 3 -33.84 20.52 24.18
C GLY A 3 -33.55 19.70 22.94
N ALA A 4 -34.54 18.94 22.50
CA ALA A 4 -34.46 18.22 21.22
C ALA A 4 -34.84 19.19 20.10
N SER A 5 -33.93 19.51 19.20
CA SER A 5 -34.20 20.22 17.96
C SER A 5 -34.25 19.22 16.80
N ALA A 6 -35.46 18.99 16.31
CA ALA A 6 -35.68 18.27 15.06
C ALA A 6 -35.34 19.20 13.88
N ALA A 7 -34.26 18.95 13.18
CA ALA A 7 -33.97 19.61 11.93
C ALA A 7 -34.57 18.80 10.77
N THR A 8 -35.68 19.29 10.25
CA THR A 8 -36.27 18.84 8.98
C THR A 8 -35.44 19.39 7.82
N GLY A 9 -34.52 18.58 7.33
CA GLY A 9 -33.75 18.86 6.11
C GLY A 9 -34.58 18.49 4.88
N ALA A 10 -35.00 19.51 4.11
CA ALA A 10 -35.63 19.33 2.83
C ALA A 10 -34.68 18.69 1.81
N ALA A 11 -35.10 17.58 1.23
CA ALA A 11 -34.39 16.91 0.16
C ALA A 11 -34.63 17.62 -1.16
N LEU A 12 -33.60 18.21 -1.76
CA LEU A 12 -33.61 18.64 -3.15
C LEU A 12 -33.43 17.40 -4.04
N VAL A 13 -34.51 16.99 -4.68
CA VAL A 13 -34.52 15.99 -5.72
C VAL A 13 -34.21 16.69 -7.04
N GLY A 14 -32.95 16.62 -7.48
CA GLY A 14 -32.55 16.96 -8.84
C GLY A 14 -32.58 15.71 -9.70
N ALA A 15 -33.62 15.53 -10.50
CA ALA A 15 -33.69 14.46 -11.47
C ALA A 15 -32.89 14.85 -12.73
N THR A 16 -31.75 14.20 -12.97
CA THR A 16 -31.16 14.14 -14.29
C THR A 16 -31.38 12.76 -14.87
N ALA A 17 -32.22 12.72 -15.89
CA ALA A 17 -32.54 11.54 -16.65
C ALA A 17 -31.35 11.11 -17.52
N LEU A 18 -30.55 10.16 -17.02
CA LEU A 18 -29.73 9.25 -17.80
C LEU A 18 -29.75 7.90 -17.06
N GLY A 19 -30.36 6.90 -17.68
CA GLY A 19 -30.68 5.52 -17.25
C GLY A 19 -29.85 4.81 -16.19
N GLY A 20 -29.66 5.36 -15.02
CA GLY A 20 -29.11 4.69 -13.86
C GLY A 20 -30.21 4.50 -12.81
N ALA A 21 -30.47 3.28 -12.40
CA ALA A 21 -31.40 2.98 -11.33
C ALA A 21 -30.97 3.74 -10.05
N VAL A 22 -31.74 4.77 -9.69
CA VAL A 22 -31.53 5.47 -8.41
C VAL A 22 -32.01 4.52 -7.31
N MET A 23 -31.09 3.97 -6.57
CA MET A 23 -31.41 3.13 -5.41
C MET A 23 -32.15 3.97 -4.36
N SER A 24 -33.25 3.42 -3.84
CA SER A 24 -34.01 4.06 -2.78
C SER A 24 -33.18 4.18 -1.50
N ARG A 25 -33.52 5.11 -0.63
CA ARG A 25 -32.85 5.30 0.67
C ARG A 25 -32.88 4.02 1.51
N GLU A 26 -33.92 3.22 1.36
CA GLU A 26 -34.09 1.93 2.04
C GLU A 26 -33.19 0.85 1.43
N SER A 27 -32.99 0.84 0.11
CA SER A 27 -32.03 -0.08 -0.53
C SER A 27 -30.58 0.28 -0.21
N TRP A 28 -30.25 1.57 -0.06
CA TRP A 28 -28.94 1.99 0.46
C TRP A 28 -28.73 1.57 1.94
N ALA A 29 -29.78 1.72 2.77
CA ALA A 29 -29.74 1.31 4.17
C ALA A 29 -29.68 -0.21 4.33
N ALA A 30 -30.37 -0.96 3.47
CA ALA A 30 -30.31 -2.41 3.42
C ALA A 30 -28.93 -2.89 2.94
N ALA A 31 -28.40 -2.29 1.87
CA ALA A 31 -27.06 -2.59 1.37
C ALA A 31 -25.97 -2.22 2.41
N ALA A 32 -26.13 -1.12 3.14
CA ALA A 32 -25.22 -0.76 4.23
C ALA A 32 -25.34 -1.68 5.45
N LYS A 33 -26.48 -2.32 5.64
CA LYS A 33 -26.73 -3.29 6.72
C LYS A 33 -26.20 -4.67 6.35
N GLU A 34 -26.21 -5.04 5.07
CA GLU A 34 -25.59 -6.25 4.52
C GLU A 34 -24.08 -6.11 4.35
N ALA A 35 -23.63 -4.95 3.94
CA ALA A 35 -22.22 -4.57 3.95
C ALA A 35 -21.79 -4.18 5.38
N LYS A 36 -21.91 -5.08 6.34
CA LYS A 36 -21.07 -5.01 7.53
C LYS A 36 -19.65 -5.14 7.03
N LEU A 37 -18.99 -4.00 6.79
CA LEU A 37 -17.55 -3.95 6.58
C LEU A 37 -16.94 -4.72 7.75
N LYS A 38 -16.39 -5.89 7.47
CA LYS A 38 -15.70 -6.72 8.44
C LYS A 38 -14.36 -6.05 8.74
N VAL A 39 -14.43 -4.96 9.51
CA VAL A 39 -13.24 -4.22 9.97
C VAL A 39 -12.53 -4.93 11.13
N HIS A 40 -13.15 -5.95 11.69
CA HIS A 40 -12.57 -6.77 12.74
C HIS A 40 -12.32 -8.18 12.21
N VAL A 41 -11.09 -8.65 12.42
CA VAL A 41 -10.67 -10.03 12.15
C VAL A 41 -10.32 -10.66 13.49
N ALA A 42 -11.03 -11.72 13.86
CA ALA A 42 -10.85 -12.39 15.14
C ALA A 42 -9.49 -13.15 15.20
N PRO A 43 -8.99 -13.49 16.39
CA PRO A 43 -7.81 -14.35 16.51
C PRO A 43 -7.98 -15.66 15.74
N GLY A 44 -6.99 -16.01 14.92
CA GLY A 44 -7.00 -17.20 14.05
C GLY A 44 -7.69 -17.01 12.71
N GLU A 45 -8.36 -15.88 12.47
CA GLU A 45 -8.90 -15.52 11.16
C GLU A 45 -7.89 -14.71 10.34
N LEU A 46 -8.02 -14.80 9.02
CA LEU A 46 -7.23 -14.03 8.05
C LEU A 46 -8.05 -12.87 7.49
N ASP A 47 -7.36 -11.81 7.10
CA ASP A 47 -7.94 -10.77 6.25
C ASP A 47 -8.19 -11.30 4.84
N ASP A 48 -9.16 -10.74 4.14
CA ASP A 48 -9.53 -11.17 2.78
C ASP A 48 -8.44 -10.85 1.76
N TYR A 49 -7.70 -9.75 1.98
CA TYR A 49 -6.64 -9.27 1.11
C TYR A 49 -5.44 -8.77 1.91
N ILE A 50 -4.31 -8.68 1.23
CA ILE A 50 -3.08 -8.07 1.72
C ILE A 50 -2.76 -6.86 0.86
N GLY A 51 -2.54 -5.71 1.49
CA GLY A 51 -2.10 -4.48 0.84
C GLY A 51 -0.65 -4.14 1.18
N PHE A 52 0.07 -3.55 0.21
CA PHE A 52 1.42 -3.05 0.39
C PHE A 52 1.39 -1.52 0.38
N TRP A 53 1.91 -0.91 1.44
CA TRP A 53 1.86 0.52 1.67
C TRP A 53 3.27 1.07 1.88
N SER A 54 3.52 2.25 1.36
CA SER A 54 4.79 2.93 1.65
C SER A 54 4.82 3.45 3.08
N GLY A 55 5.96 3.29 3.74
CA GLY A 55 6.23 3.87 5.05
C GLY A 55 6.80 5.29 4.99
N GLY A 56 6.90 5.90 3.80
CA GLY A 56 7.46 7.23 3.61
C GLY A 56 8.91 7.29 4.11
N HIS A 57 9.21 8.27 4.95
CA HIS A 57 10.55 8.49 5.50
C HIS A 57 11.06 7.39 6.43
N GLN A 58 10.22 6.43 6.83
CA GLN A 58 10.70 5.23 7.52
C GLN A 58 11.53 4.31 6.61
N GLY A 59 11.45 4.52 5.29
CA GLY A 59 12.23 3.75 4.31
C GLY A 59 11.82 2.28 4.21
N GLU A 60 10.59 1.95 4.57
CA GLU A 60 10.05 0.60 4.67
C GLU A 60 8.76 0.43 3.85
N VAL A 61 8.38 -0.80 3.58
CA VAL A 61 7.05 -1.17 3.11
C VAL A 61 6.28 -1.82 4.24
N ARG A 62 5.05 -1.36 4.47
CA ARG A 62 4.11 -1.96 5.42
C ARG A 62 3.19 -2.91 4.71
N VAL A 63 2.99 -4.07 5.30
CA VAL A 63 2.04 -5.08 4.85
C VAL A 63 0.83 -4.99 5.77
N LEU A 64 -0.30 -4.61 5.21
CA LEU A 64 -1.55 -4.44 5.95
C LEU A 64 -2.57 -5.48 5.50
N GLY A 65 -3.33 -6.01 6.46
CA GLY A 65 -4.49 -6.82 6.17
C GLY A 65 -5.69 -5.95 5.79
N LEU A 66 -6.48 -6.38 4.84
CA LEU A 66 -7.70 -5.72 4.39
C LEU A 66 -8.89 -6.68 4.55
N PRO A 67 -9.97 -6.27 5.19
CA PRO A 67 -10.39 -4.90 5.52
C PRO A 67 -9.98 -4.40 6.92
N SER A 68 -9.32 -5.20 7.76
CA SER A 68 -9.02 -4.81 9.15
C SER A 68 -8.05 -3.64 9.29
N MET A 69 -7.24 -3.38 8.27
CA MET A 69 -6.15 -2.40 8.28
C MET A 69 -5.08 -2.65 9.37
N ARG A 70 -5.04 -3.85 9.95
CA ARG A 70 -4.00 -4.23 10.90
C ARG A 70 -2.66 -4.39 10.21
N GLU A 71 -1.60 -3.94 10.85
CA GLU A 71 -0.24 -4.16 10.37
C GLU A 71 0.16 -5.61 10.61
N LEU A 72 0.47 -6.32 9.53
CA LEU A 72 0.90 -7.72 9.56
C LEU A 72 2.42 -7.83 9.61
N MET A 73 3.11 -6.92 8.90
CA MET A 73 4.57 -6.95 8.79
C MET A 73 5.11 -5.60 8.33
N ARG A 74 6.37 -5.34 8.67
CA ARG A 74 7.21 -4.29 8.09
C ARG A 74 8.37 -4.91 7.34
N ILE A 75 8.64 -4.42 6.15
CA ILE A 75 9.75 -4.84 5.32
C ILE A 75 10.69 -3.65 5.19
N PRO A 76 11.82 -3.62 5.89
CA PRO A 76 12.81 -2.55 5.75
C PRO A 76 13.43 -2.60 4.36
N VAL A 77 13.64 -1.44 3.75
CA VAL A 77 14.12 -1.32 2.38
C VAL A 77 15.27 -0.32 2.27
N PHE A 78 15.01 0.96 2.48
CA PHE A 78 15.98 2.02 2.20
C PHE A 78 16.74 2.50 3.43
N ASN A 79 16.18 2.34 4.61
CA ASN A 79 16.83 2.72 5.86
C ASN A 79 17.37 1.50 6.59
N VAL A 80 18.42 1.73 7.39
CA VAL A 80 18.92 0.72 8.32
C VAL A 80 17.86 0.46 9.39
N ASP A 81 17.63 -0.80 9.68
CA ASP A 81 16.70 -1.24 10.73
C ASP A 81 17.38 -2.20 11.69
N SER A 82 17.56 -1.76 12.93
CA SER A 82 18.23 -2.55 13.96
C SER A 82 17.39 -3.74 14.45
N ALA A 83 16.05 -3.64 14.38
CA ALA A 83 15.17 -4.70 14.85
C ALA A 83 15.27 -5.96 13.99
N THR A 84 15.47 -5.80 12.68
CA THR A 84 15.62 -6.91 11.72
C THR A 84 17.07 -7.19 11.33
N GLY A 85 18.01 -6.32 11.70
CA GLY A 85 19.41 -6.37 11.27
C GLY A 85 19.62 -5.88 9.82
N TRP A 86 18.60 -5.31 9.19
CA TRP A 86 18.70 -4.78 7.83
C TRP A 86 19.69 -3.60 7.77
N GLY A 87 20.63 -3.68 6.81
CA GLY A 87 21.73 -2.72 6.68
C GLY A 87 22.87 -2.93 7.68
N LEU A 88 22.76 -3.89 8.60
CA LEU A 88 23.78 -4.21 9.60
C LEU A 88 24.51 -5.55 9.33
N THR A 89 23.89 -6.45 8.58
CA THR A 89 24.50 -7.72 8.15
C THR A 89 25.26 -7.57 6.84
N ASN A 90 26.22 -8.44 6.58
CA ASN A 90 26.96 -8.44 5.32
C ASN A 90 26.05 -8.65 4.10
N GLU A 91 25.05 -9.51 4.23
CA GLU A 91 24.06 -9.77 3.18
C GLU A 91 23.26 -8.52 2.85
N SER A 92 22.66 -7.88 3.85
CA SER A 92 21.85 -6.69 3.63
C SER A 92 22.67 -5.49 3.13
N ARG A 93 23.91 -5.35 3.59
CA ARG A 93 24.85 -4.34 3.08
C ARG A 93 25.22 -4.59 1.62
N ALA A 94 25.38 -5.84 1.20
CA ALA A 94 25.64 -6.17 -0.18
C ALA A 94 24.46 -5.79 -1.10
N ILE A 95 23.22 -5.92 -0.60
CA ILE A 95 22.02 -5.50 -1.33
C ILE A 95 21.90 -3.97 -1.38
N MET A 96 22.10 -3.30 -0.24
CA MET A 96 22.03 -1.85 -0.14
C MET A 96 23.17 -1.15 -0.90
N GLY A 97 24.33 -1.80 -1.05
CA GLY A 97 25.52 -1.25 -1.68
C GLY A 97 25.92 0.11 -1.08
N ASP A 98 26.31 1.04 -1.94
CA ASP A 98 26.61 2.42 -1.53
C ASP A 98 25.41 3.16 -0.92
N SER A 99 24.21 2.61 -1.06
CA SER A 99 22.99 3.18 -0.47
C SER A 99 22.99 3.15 1.05
N ALA A 100 23.85 2.35 1.68
CA ALA A 100 24.06 2.42 3.15
C ALA A 100 24.58 3.80 3.62
N LYS A 101 25.07 4.64 2.72
CA LYS A 101 25.47 6.02 2.98
C LYS A 101 24.29 6.97 3.13
N PHE A 102 23.12 6.60 2.61
CA PHE A 102 21.93 7.44 2.67
C PHE A 102 21.20 7.22 4.00
N LEU A 103 21.12 8.26 4.80
CA LEU A 103 20.56 8.19 6.14
C LEU A 103 19.04 8.17 6.16
N ASN A 104 18.40 8.75 5.12
CA ASN A 104 16.94 8.87 5.06
C ASN A 104 16.44 8.45 3.68
N GLY A 105 15.74 7.35 3.62
CA GLY A 105 14.94 6.98 2.46
C GLY A 105 13.58 7.66 2.50
N ASP A 106 12.94 7.74 1.34
CA ASP A 106 11.56 8.20 1.21
C ASP A 106 10.80 7.26 0.27
N CYS A 107 10.20 6.24 0.88
CA CYS A 107 9.43 5.21 0.17
C CYS A 107 8.18 5.79 -0.46
N HIS A 108 8.02 5.57 -1.77
CA HIS A 108 6.82 5.98 -2.50
C HIS A 108 6.32 4.88 -3.44
N HIS A 109 5.00 4.80 -3.60
CA HIS A 109 4.28 4.05 -4.63
C HIS A 109 4.77 2.62 -4.86
N PRO A 110 4.48 1.67 -3.95
CA PRO A 110 4.75 0.27 -4.21
C PRO A 110 3.91 -0.25 -5.38
N HIS A 111 4.53 -1.06 -6.24
CA HIS A 111 3.90 -1.70 -7.39
C HIS A 111 4.18 -3.20 -7.39
N ILE A 112 3.12 -4.01 -7.49
CA ILE A 112 3.22 -5.46 -7.59
C ILE A 112 3.57 -5.84 -9.03
N SER A 113 4.43 -6.84 -9.18
CA SER A 113 4.80 -7.40 -10.50
C SER A 113 3.60 -8.02 -11.21
N MET A 114 3.66 -7.99 -12.54
CA MET A 114 2.56 -8.45 -13.40
C MET A 114 3.11 -9.29 -14.54
N VAL A 115 2.32 -10.28 -14.94
CA VAL A 115 2.51 -11.06 -16.17
C VAL A 115 1.20 -11.05 -16.94
N ASP A 116 1.23 -10.74 -18.21
CA ASP A 116 0.06 -10.66 -19.09
C ASP A 116 -1.11 -9.84 -18.50
N GLY A 117 -0.76 -8.71 -17.88
CA GLY A 117 -1.72 -7.80 -17.28
C GLY A 117 -2.32 -8.25 -15.95
N LYS A 118 -1.89 -9.37 -15.39
CA LYS A 118 -2.33 -9.91 -14.09
C LYS A 118 -1.21 -9.86 -13.07
N TYR A 119 -1.55 -9.62 -11.80
CA TYR A 119 -0.60 -9.74 -10.71
C TYR A 119 -0.12 -11.18 -10.58
N ASP A 120 1.19 -11.36 -10.52
CA ASP A 120 1.84 -12.69 -10.44
C ASP A 120 2.25 -13.09 -9.02
N GLY A 121 2.12 -12.17 -8.05
CA GLY A 121 2.44 -12.41 -6.66
C GLY A 121 3.93 -12.64 -6.36
N LYS A 122 4.84 -12.30 -7.28
CA LYS A 122 6.28 -12.60 -7.11
C LYS A 122 7.04 -11.47 -6.45
N TYR A 123 6.79 -10.22 -6.88
CA TYR A 123 7.58 -9.07 -6.47
C TYR A 123 6.74 -7.85 -6.17
N VAL A 124 7.25 -7.02 -5.26
CA VAL A 124 6.87 -5.62 -5.12
C VAL A 124 8.07 -4.77 -5.44
N PHE A 125 7.88 -3.73 -6.26
CA PHE A 125 8.86 -2.71 -6.56
C PHE A 125 8.47 -1.42 -5.87
N ILE A 126 9.48 -0.71 -5.35
CA ILE A 126 9.26 0.55 -4.65
C ILE A 126 10.41 1.50 -4.95
N ASN A 127 10.13 2.79 -5.01
CA ASN A 127 11.13 3.82 -5.21
C ASN A 127 11.43 4.61 -3.94
N ASP A 128 12.66 5.09 -3.86
CA ASP A 128 13.12 6.10 -2.92
C ASP A 128 13.17 7.45 -3.63
N LYS A 129 12.23 8.30 -3.28
CA LYS A 129 12.13 9.64 -3.89
C LYS A 129 13.30 10.55 -3.49
N ALA A 130 13.79 10.41 -2.26
CA ALA A 130 14.85 11.28 -1.75
C ALA A 130 16.22 11.00 -2.38
N ASN A 131 16.52 9.72 -2.71
CA ASN A 131 17.86 9.30 -3.12
C ASN A 131 17.89 8.57 -4.46
N THR A 132 16.84 8.65 -5.24
CA THR A 132 16.75 8.08 -6.59
C THR A 132 17.07 6.58 -6.69
N ARG A 133 16.66 5.81 -5.70
CA ARG A 133 16.83 4.36 -5.65
C ARG A 133 15.53 3.64 -6.01
N VAL A 134 15.67 2.46 -6.57
CA VAL A 134 14.57 1.52 -6.79
C VAL A 134 14.94 0.20 -6.13
N ALA A 135 14.00 -0.36 -5.40
CA ALA A 135 14.18 -1.65 -4.74
C ALA A 135 13.14 -2.67 -5.21
N ARG A 136 13.54 -3.92 -5.16
CA ARG A 136 12.70 -5.08 -5.39
C ARG A 136 12.56 -5.89 -4.11
N ILE A 137 11.32 -6.23 -3.77
CA ILE A 137 10.96 -7.07 -2.64
C ILE A 137 10.45 -8.40 -3.20
N ARG A 138 10.99 -9.50 -2.75
CA ARG A 138 10.49 -10.84 -3.03
C ARG A 138 9.35 -11.17 -2.07
N LEU A 139 8.19 -11.54 -2.62
CA LEU A 139 6.99 -11.83 -1.82
C LEU A 139 7.00 -13.23 -1.19
N ASP A 140 7.77 -14.17 -1.75
CA ASP A 140 7.92 -15.52 -1.18
C ASP A 140 8.70 -15.54 0.16
N ILE A 141 9.57 -14.55 0.37
CA ILE A 141 10.35 -14.41 1.60
C ILE A 141 10.11 -13.07 2.32
N MET A 142 9.25 -12.21 1.78
CA MET A 142 8.93 -10.87 2.31
C MET A 142 10.17 -10.04 2.66
N LYS A 143 11.16 -10.02 1.75
CA LYS A 143 12.43 -9.28 1.93
C LYS A 143 12.83 -8.55 0.67
N CYS A 144 13.46 -7.39 0.86
CA CYS A 144 14.19 -6.72 -0.21
C CYS A 144 15.39 -7.58 -0.62
N ASP A 145 15.51 -7.88 -1.91
CA ASP A 145 16.59 -8.69 -2.46
C ASP A 145 17.46 -7.96 -3.48
N LYS A 146 17.00 -6.82 -3.95
CA LYS A 146 17.74 -6.01 -4.92
C LYS A 146 17.45 -4.53 -4.76
N MET A 147 18.51 -3.73 -4.94
CA MET A 147 18.43 -2.29 -4.96
C MET A 147 19.29 -1.73 -6.09
N LEU A 148 18.81 -0.69 -6.73
CA LEU A 148 19.48 0.01 -7.81
C LEU A 148 19.40 1.50 -7.57
N THR A 149 20.53 2.20 -7.67
CA THR A 149 20.57 3.67 -7.75
C THR A 149 20.49 4.09 -9.20
N ILE A 150 19.57 4.98 -9.53
CA ILE A 150 19.42 5.53 -10.89
C ILE A 150 20.31 6.77 -11.00
N PRO A 151 21.33 6.75 -11.86
CA PRO A 151 22.24 7.90 -12.03
C PRO A 151 21.55 9.04 -12.78
N ASN A 152 22.04 10.25 -12.57
CA ASN A 152 21.58 11.45 -13.30
C ASN A 152 20.05 11.68 -13.21
N CYS A 153 19.46 11.31 -12.10
CA CYS A 153 18.04 11.43 -11.85
C CYS A 153 17.80 12.17 -10.54
N GLN A 154 16.69 12.88 -10.46
CA GLN A 154 16.24 13.52 -9.22
C GLN A 154 14.79 13.14 -8.95
N SER A 155 14.50 12.90 -7.68
CA SER A 155 13.12 12.78 -7.19
C SER A 155 12.27 11.76 -7.98
N ILE A 156 12.73 10.52 -8.06
CA ILE A 156 11.95 9.41 -8.65
C ILE A 156 10.63 9.27 -7.88
N HIS A 157 9.52 9.42 -8.59
CA HIS A 157 8.20 9.38 -7.98
C HIS A 157 7.24 8.50 -8.76
N GLY A 158 7.14 7.26 -8.33
CA GLY A 158 6.33 6.22 -8.96
C GLY A 158 7.11 5.37 -9.97
N LEU A 159 6.67 4.15 -10.07
CA LEU A 159 7.15 3.15 -11.00
C LEU A 159 6.01 2.72 -11.91
N ARG A 160 6.35 2.29 -13.12
CA ARG A 160 5.40 1.62 -14.01
C ARG A 160 6.04 0.33 -14.49
N LEU A 161 5.45 -0.77 -14.12
CA LEU A 161 5.93 -2.07 -14.56
C LEU A 161 5.40 -2.37 -15.95
N GLN A 162 6.25 -2.93 -16.77
CA GLN A 162 5.86 -3.43 -18.08
C GLN A 162 4.90 -4.60 -17.90
N LYS A 163 3.77 -4.55 -18.59
CA LYS A 163 2.70 -5.55 -18.48
C LYS A 163 2.81 -6.67 -19.50
N VAL A 164 3.46 -6.41 -20.60
CA VAL A 164 3.68 -7.35 -21.71
C VAL A 164 5.12 -7.21 -22.21
N PRO A 165 5.74 -8.28 -22.70
CA PRO A 165 7.04 -8.21 -23.38
C PRO A 165 6.99 -7.24 -24.58
N TYR A 166 8.13 -6.66 -24.96
CA TYR A 166 8.26 -5.92 -26.21
C TYR A 166 8.19 -6.86 -27.39
#